data_da4754e6576222c61a956ad56998ea95
#
_entry.id   da4754e6576222c61a956ad56998ea95
#
_cell.length_a   1.000
_cell.length_b   1.000
_cell.length_c   1.000
_cell.angle_alpha   90.00
_cell.angle_beta   90.00
_cell.angle_gamma   90.00
#
_symmetry.space_group_name_H-M   'P 1'
#
loop_
_entity.id
_entity.type
_entity.pdbx_description
1 polymer ?
#
loop_
_entity_poly.entity_id
_entity_poly.type
_entity_poly.pdbx_seq_one_letter_code
_entity_poly.pdbx_strand_id
1 'polypeptide(L)'
;MDMTLLGIFFTVAFAHFLALLSPGPDFVLLVKSAIKNGGKKSIGVAAGIASANAVYISLCLIGVGSILASSVAIMIALKIAGGLFLIYLAYMALKAKKTSYSDLAIVSVEREKIVTTFKKEVFTGFMSGILNPKNLLFYLSLFTVVLTGDVSFIFKFAL
;
A
#
# COMPACT_ATOMS: atom_id res chain seq x y z
N MET A 1 11.50 11.90 -23.21
CA MET A 1 10.48 11.49 -22.23
C MET A 1 9.48 12.63 -22.17
N ASP A 2 8.24 12.38 -22.55
CA ASP A 2 7.25 13.44 -22.65
C ASP A 2 6.92 14.04 -21.27
N MET A 3 6.74 15.37 -21.23
CA MET A 3 6.41 16.10 -19.99
C MET A 3 5.22 15.48 -19.24
N THR A 4 4.27 14.90 -19.97
CA THR A 4 3.10 14.22 -19.43
C THR A 4 3.47 12.95 -18.66
N LEU A 5 4.39 12.13 -19.18
CA LEU A 5 4.85 10.89 -18.53
C LEU A 5 5.62 11.20 -17.24
N LEU A 6 6.43 12.23 -17.27
CA LEU A 6 7.16 12.71 -16.08
C LEU A 6 6.18 13.21 -15.02
N GLY A 7 5.15 13.94 -15.40
CA GLY A 7 4.09 14.40 -14.51
C GLY A 7 3.34 13.24 -13.83
N ILE A 8 2.98 12.23 -14.61
CA ILE A 8 2.33 11.01 -14.08
C ILE A 8 3.26 10.31 -13.08
N PHE A 9 4.53 10.14 -13.44
CA PHE A 9 5.52 9.50 -12.56
C PHE A 9 5.61 10.22 -11.19
N PHE A 10 5.80 11.54 -11.21
CA PHE A 10 5.90 12.30 -9.94
C PHE A 10 4.59 12.28 -9.16
N THR A 11 3.45 12.33 -9.81
CA THR A 11 2.14 12.24 -9.14
C THR A 11 1.98 10.90 -8.44
N VAL A 12 2.29 9.79 -9.12
CA VAL A 12 2.22 8.44 -8.56
C VAL A 12 3.21 8.26 -7.43
N ALA A 13 4.47 8.67 -7.64
CA ALA A 13 5.53 8.57 -6.63
C ALA A 13 5.16 9.36 -5.37
N PHE A 14 4.64 10.57 -5.52
CA PHE A 14 4.22 11.42 -4.41
C PHE A 14 3.00 10.84 -3.67
N ALA A 15 1.99 10.38 -4.41
CA ALA A 15 0.82 9.72 -3.82
C ALA A 15 1.22 8.46 -3.04
N HIS A 16 2.14 7.66 -3.59
CA HIS A 16 2.66 6.48 -2.92
C HIS A 16 3.43 6.82 -1.65
N PHE A 17 4.29 7.84 -1.72
CA PHE A 17 5.02 8.34 -0.56
C PHE A 17 4.08 8.81 0.56
N LEU A 18 3.03 9.58 0.25
CA LEU A 18 2.03 10.01 1.22
C LEU A 18 1.26 8.82 1.82
N ALA A 19 0.93 7.81 1.01
CA ALA A 19 0.28 6.60 1.49
C ALA A 19 1.15 5.81 2.47
N LEU A 20 2.46 5.75 2.23
CA LEU A 20 3.43 5.11 3.14
C LEU A 20 3.57 5.87 4.46
N LEU A 21 3.55 7.20 4.42
CA LEU A 21 3.60 8.04 5.64
C LEU A 21 2.33 7.94 6.48
N SER A 22 1.20 7.59 5.90
CA SER A 22 -0.06 7.43 6.63
C SER A 22 -0.03 6.18 7.50
N PRO A 23 -0.01 6.30 8.84
CA PRO A 23 0.04 5.14 9.74
C PRO A 23 -1.21 4.27 9.54
N GLY A 24 -1.00 3.04 9.11
CA GLY A 24 -2.03 2.03 8.90
C GLY A 24 -1.70 0.72 9.62
N PRO A 25 -2.56 -0.31 9.48
CA PRO A 25 -2.36 -1.62 10.13
C PRO A 25 -0.98 -2.22 9.84
N ASP A 26 -0.50 -2.12 8.60
CA ASP A 26 0.79 -2.66 8.17
C ASP A 26 1.97 -1.96 8.86
N PHE A 27 1.89 -0.63 9.00
CA PHE A 27 2.90 0.15 9.71
C PHE A 27 2.95 -0.24 11.19
N VAL A 28 1.78 -0.34 11.84
CA VAL A 28 1.69 -0.75 13.25
C VAL A 28 2.22 -2.17 13.45
N LEU A 29 1.89 -3.09 12.54
CA LEU A 29 2.39 -4.46 12.57
C LEU A 29 3.92 -4.50 12.45
N LEU A 30 4.48 -3.75 11.50
CA LEU A 30 5.93 -3.67 11.28
C LEU A 30 6.66 -3.14 12.51
N VAL A 31 6.18 -2.03 13.08
CA VAL A 31 6.76 -1.42 14.29
C VAL A 31 6.67 -2.39 15.47
N LYS A 32 5.51 -3.03 15.69
CA LYS A 32 5.35 -4.04 16.75
C LYS A 32 6.31 -5.22 16.57
N SER A 33 6.47 -5.72 15.35
CA SER A 33 7.41 -6.81 15.07
C SER A 33 8.85 -6.37 15.31
N ALA A 34 9.23 -5.15 14.89
CA ALA A 34 10.56 -4.62 15.10
C ALA A 34 10.93 -4.50 16.60
N ILE A 35 10.00 -4.00 17.41
CA ILE A 35 10.19 -3.87 18.87
C ILE A 35 10.25 -5.25 19.54
N LYS A 36 9.32 -6.16 19.19
CA LYS A 36 9.16 -7.45 19.86
C LYS A 36 10.17 -8.49 19.44
N ASN A 37 10.45 -8.59 18.15
CA ASN A 37 11.19 -9.69 17.52
C ASN A 37 12.57 -9.28 17.01
N GLY A 38 12.86 -7.96 17.04
CA GLY A 38 14.08 -7.35 16.53
C GLY A 38 14.08 -7.11 15.02
N GLY A 39 14.97 -6.21 14.56
CA GLY A 39 14.99 -5.71 13.19
C GLY A 39 15.14 -6.79 12.12
N LYS A 40 15.97 -7.81 12.34
CA LYS A 40 16.16 -8.90 11.36
C LYS A 40 14.88 -9.69 11.06
N LYS A 41 14.05 -9.94 12.07
CA LYS A 41 12.80 -10.68 11.89
C LYS A 41 11.68 -9.79 11.32
N SER A 42 11.65 -8.50 11.69
CA SER A 42 10.70 -7.54 11.14
C SER A 42 10.87 -7.30 9.64
N ILE A 43 12.07 -7.54 9.07
CA ILE A 43 12.27 -7.59 7.62
C ILE A 43 11.35 -8.63 6.97
N GLY A 44 11.07 -9.74 7.66
CA GLY A 44 10.09 -10.74 7.20
C GLY A 44 8.68 -10.14 7.04
N VAL A 45 8.22 -9.35 8.00
CA VAL A 45 6.93 -8.65 7.90
C VAL A 45 6.94 -7.70 6.70
N ALA A 46 8.00 -6.90 6.55
CA ALA A 46 8.10 -5.98 5.41
C ALA A 46 8.08 -6.71 4.06
N ALA A 47 8.82 -7.83 3.94
CA ALA A 47 8.81 -8.68 2.75
C ALA A 47 7.42 -9.27 2.46
N GLY A 48 6.69 -9.69 3.50
CA GLY A 48 5.32 -10.17 3.37
C GLY A 48 4.37 -9.09 2.85
N ILE A 49 4.40 -7.90 3.45
CA ILE A 49 3.59 -6.76 2.99
C ILE A 49 3.94 -6.39 1.54
N ALA A 50 5.23 -6.33 1.20
CA ALA A 50 5.67 -6.04 -0.16
C ALA A 50 5.16 -7.09 -1.17
N SER A 51 5.15 -8.38 -0.78
CA SER A 51 4.60 -9.45 -1.61
C SER A 51 3.08 -9.30 -1.83
N ALA A 52 2.33 -8.91 -0.80
CA ALA A 52 0.90 -8.62 -0.92
C ALA A 52 0.65 -7.43 -1.87
N ASN A 53 1.46 -6.38 -1.77
CA ASN A 53 1.40 -5.23 -2.68
C ASN A 53 1.70 -5.64 -4.12
N ALA A 54 2.69 -6.51 -4.34
CA ALA A 54 3.00 -7.04 -5.68
C ALA A 54 1.81 -7.82 -6.27
N VAL A 55 1.06 -8.57 -5.46
CA VAL A 55 -0.18 -9.23 -5.90
C VAL A 55 -1.22 -8.21 -6.34
N TYR A 56 -1.45 -7.14 -5.56
CA TYR A 56 -2.38 -6.08 -5.95
C TYR A 56 -1.97 -5.38 -7.24
N ILE A 57 -0.69 -5.05 -7.38
CA ILE A 57 -0.15 -4.47 -8.61
C ILE A 57 -0.43 -5.38 -9.80
N SER A 58 -0.12 -6.68 -9.67
CA SER A 58 -0.33 -7.66 -10.74
C SER A 58 -1.81 -7.79 -11.11
N LEU A 59 -2.70 -7.88 -10.12
CA LEU A 59 -4.14 -7.96 -10.34
C LEU A 59 -4.68 -6.69 -11.02
N CYS A 60 -4.19 -5.52 -10.62
CA CYS A 60 -4.59 -4.26 -11.24
C CYS A 60 -4.12 -4.18 -12.69
N LEU A 61 -2.88 -4.57 -12.99
CA LEU A 61 -2.35 -4.56 -14.36
C LEU A 61 -3.14 -5.49 -15.29
N ILE A 62 -3.55 -6.67 -14.80
CA ILE A 62 -4.31 -7.64 -15.58
C ILE A 62 -5.80 -7.26 -15.63
N GLY A 63 -6.40 -6.97 -14.48
CA GLY A 63 -7.85 -6.78 -14.33
C GLY A 63 -8.36 -5.44 -14.84
N VAL A 64 -7.63 -4.35 -14.57
CA VAL A 64 -8.07 -3.01 -14.99
C VAL A 64 -8.01 -2.87 -16.51
N GLY A 65 -7.04 -3.49 -17.19
CA GLY A 65 -7.00 -3.53 -18.66
C GLY A 65 -8.28 -4.12 -19.26
N SER A 66 -8.83 -5.18 -18.66
CA SER A 66 -10.07 -5.83 -19.11
C SER A 66 -11.31 -4.97 -18.82
N ILE A 67 -11.34 -4.30 -17.67
CA ILE A 67 -12.45 -3.41 -17.28
C ILE A 67 -12.47 -2.15 -18.18
N LEU A 68 -11.31 -1.59 -18.50
CA LEU A 68 -11.19 -0.46 -19.42
C LEU A 68 -11.72 -0.79 -20.81
N ALA A 69 -11.52 -2.03 -21.26
CA ALA A 69 -12.04 -2.51 -22.54
C ALA A 69 -13.56 -2.70 -22.54
N SER A 70 -14.21 -2.82 -21.38
CA SER A 70 -15.61 -3.24 -21.28
C SER A 70 -16.61 -2.08 -21.10
N SER A 71 -16.27 -0.97 -20.42
CA SER A 71 -17.22 0.13 -20.19
C SER A 71 -16.57 1.42 -19.72
N VAL A 72 -16.80 2.51 -20.47
CA VAL A 72 -16.37 3.87 -20.11
C VAL A 72 -17.05 4.35 -18.81
N ALA A 73 -18.30 3.97 -18.57
CA ALA A 73 -19.04 4.36 -17.37
C ALA A 73 -18.43 3.74 -16.11
N ILE A 74 -18.04 2.47 -16.16
CA ILE A 74 -17.36 1.80 -15.04
C ILE A 74 -16.02 2.47 -14.77
N MET A 75 -15.26 2.83 -15.80
CA MET A 75 -13.99 3.53 -15.64
C MET A 75 -14.15 4.89 -14.96
N ILE A 76 -15.15 5.69 -15.36
CA ILE A 76 -15.43 6.99 -14.73
C ILE A 76 -15.80 6.80 -13.25
N ALA A 77 -16.65 5.82 -12.94
CA ALA A 77 -17.06 5.52 -11.57
C ALA A 77 -15.85 5.12 -10.70
N LEU A 78 -14.96 4.26 -11.22
CA LEU A 78 -13.72 3.86 -10.52
C LEU A 78 -12.79 5.04 -10.29
N LYS A 79 -12.62 5.94 -11.26
CA LYS A 79 -11.79 7.15 -11.10
C LYS A 79 -12.33 8.07 -10.00
N ILE A 80 -13.63 8.31 -10.00
CA ILE A 80 -14.28 9.14 -8.97
C ILE A 80 -14.12 8.50 -7.60
N ALA A 81 -14.42 7.21 -7.45
CA ALA A 81 -14.28 6.48 -6.20
C ALA A 81 -12.82 6.47 -5.72
N GLY A 82 -11.88 6.23 -6.62
CA GLY A 82 -10.45 6.26 -6.32
C GLY A 82 -9.96 7.63 -5.89
N GLY A 83 -10.35 8.69 -6.59
CA GLY A 83 -10.01 10.06 -6.23
C GLY A 83 -10.55 10.45 -4.85
N LEU A 84 -11.81 10.14 -4.56
CA LEU A 84 -12.41 10.37 -3.25
C LEU A 84 -11.69 9.59 -2.15
N PHE A 85 -11.28 8.35 -2.44
CA PHE A 85 -10.51 7.56 -1.49
C PHE A 85 -9.11 8.14 -1.20
N LEU A 86 -8.42 8.64 -2.22
CA LEU A 86 -7.12 9.32 -2.02
C LEU A 86 -7.27 10.59 -1.18
N ILE A 87 -8.34 11.38 -1.40
CA ILE A 87 -8.67 12.54 -0.57
C ILE A 87 -8.95 12.11 0.87
N TYR A 88 -9.70 11.02 1.06
CA TYR A 88 -9.95 10.46 2.39
C TYR A 88 -8.65 10.04 3.09
N LEU A 89 -7.72 9.37 2.39
CA LEU A 89 -6.41 9.01 2.96
C LEU A 89 -5.58 10.24 3.33
N ALA A 90 -5.57 11.27 2.50
CA ALA A 90 -4.88 12.52 2.79
C ALA A 90 -5.46 13.20 4.04
N TYR A 91 -6.77 13.26 4.16
CA TYR A 91 -7.45 13.77 5.35
C TYR A 91 -7.09 12.97 6.61
N MET A 92 -7.10 11.64 6.53
CA MET A 92 -6.70 10.77 7.65
C MET A 92 -5.23 10.98 8.03
N ALA A 93 -4.34 11.16 7.06
CA ALA A 93 -2.94 11.43 7.31
C ALA A 93 -2.74 12.77 8.04
N LEU A 94 -3.46 13.82 7.64
CA LEU A 94 -3.41 15.14 8.29
C LEU A 94 -3.98 15.11 9.71
N LYS A 95 -4.98 14.27 9.97
CA LYS A 95 -5.59 14.07 11.30
C LYS A 95 -4.87 13.06 12.18
N ALA A 96 -3.86 12.35 11.68
CA ALA A 96 -3.14 11.36 12.45
C ALA A 96 -2.53 12.00 13.70
N LYS A 97 -2.96 11.53 14.88
CA LYS A 97 -2.38 11.95 16.16
C LYS A 97 -0.96 11.41 16.26
N LYS A 98 -0.07 12.17 16.90
CA LYS A 98 1.26 11.67 17.27
C LYS A 98 1.08 10.44 18.16
N THR A 99 1.40 9.27 17.65
CA THR A 99 1.38 8.04 18.45
C THR A 99 2.62 8.03 19.33
N SER A 100 2.43 7.93 20.63
CA SER A 100 3.54 7.71 21.56
C SER A 100 4.06 6.28 21.37
N TYR A 101 5.26 6.15 20.80
CA TYR A 101 5.90 4.84 20.64
C TYR A 101 6.26 4.19 21.97
N SER A 102 6.33 4.98 23.07
CA SER A 102 6.49 4.48 24.44
C SER A 102 5.34 3.56 24.86
N ASP A 103 4.10 3.88 24.47
CA ASP A 103 2.93 3.06 24.82
C ASP A 103 2.95 1.71 24.07
N LEU A 104 3.47 1.70 22.85
CA LEU A 104 3.68 0.46 22.10
C LEU A 104 4.82 -0.39 22.69
N ALA A 105 5.86 0.24 23.24
CA ALA A 105 6.95 -0.45 23.90
C ALA A 105 6.52 -1.08 25.24
N ILE A 106 5.72 -0.40 26.04
CA ILE A 106 5.22 -0.90 27.33
C ILE A 106 4.35 -2.15 27.13
N VAL A 107 3.46 -2.14 26.15
CA VAL A 107 2.60 -3.30 25.81
C VAL A 107 3.42 -4.52 25.34
N SER A 108 4.63 -4.30 24.79
CA SER A 108 5.48 -5.38 24.29
C SER A 108 6.39 -6.02 25.35
N VAL A 109 6.65 -5.33 26.46
CA VAL A 109 7.55 -5.82 27.53
C VAL A 109 6.85 -6.90 28.41
N GLU A 110 5.53 -6.82 28.57
CA GLU A 110 4.76 -7.77 29.41
C GLU A 110 4.42 -9.10 28.72
N ARG A 111 4.63 -9.24 27.42
CA ARG A 111 4.38 -10.51 26.74
C ARG A 111 5.68 -11.27 26.50
N GLU A 112 5.71 -12.51 27.04
CA GLU A 112 6.77 -13.49 26.76
C GLU A 112 7.27 -13.40 25.32
N LYS A 113 8.59 -13.44 25.12
CA LYS A 113 9.24 -13.52 23.82
C LYS A 113 8.73 -14.75 23.06
N ILE A 114 7.62 -14.61 22.35
CA ILE A 114 7.17 -15.66 21.45
C ILE A 114 8.26 -15.83 20.39
N VAL A 115 8.90 -16.98 20.40
CA VAL A 115 9.90 -17.33 19.39
C VAL A 115 9.18 -17.39 18.05
N THR A 116 9.37 -16.35 17.24
CA THR A 116 8.85 -16.31 15.87
C THR A 116 9.95 -16.67 14.87
N THR A 117 9.58 -17.21 13.73
CA THR A 117 10.48 -17.51 12.63
C THR A 117 10.30 -16.48 11.52
N PHE A 118 11.37 -16.28 10.72
CA PHE A 118 11.31 -15.38 9.57
C PHE A 118 10.13 -15.71 8.63
N LYS A 119 9.91 -17.01 8.34
CA LYS A 119 8.78 -17.46 7.51
C LYS A 119 7.40 -17.06 8.09
N LYS A 120 7.24 -17.18 9.40
CA LYS A 120 6.01 -16.79 10.08
C LYS A 120 5.80 -15.27 10.00
N GLU A 121 6.85 -14.48 10.13
CA GLU A 121 6.79 -13.02 9.97
C GLU A 121 6.43 -12.62 8.53
N VAL A 122 7.00 -13.29 7.51
CA VAL A 122 6.62 -13.09 6.10
C VAL A 122 5.13 -13.40 5.89
N PHE A 123 4.66 -14.54 6.37
CA PHE A 123 3.25 -14.90 6.25
C PHE A 123 2.33 -13.91 6.97
N THR A 124 2.71 -13.47 8.18
CA THR A 124 1.94 -12.48 8.93
C THR A 124 1.87 -11.14 8.20
N GLY A 125 2.99 -10.68 7.65
CA GLY A 125 3.03 -9.46 6.83
C GLY A 125 2.19 -9.58 5.56
N PHE A 126 2.27 -10.74 4.87
CA PHE A 126 1.47 -10.99 3.68
C PHE A 126 -0.03 -10.98 3.98
N MET A 127 -0.47 -11.67 5.04
CA MET A 127 -1.88 -11.68 5.43
C MET A 127 -2.36 -10.29 5.87
N SER A 128 -1.54 -9.54 6.59
CA SER A 128 -1.87 -8.15 6.93
C SER A 128 -2.05 -7.31 5.66
N GLY A 129 -1.08 -7.36 4.74
CA GLY A 129 -1.12 -6.58 3.50
C GLY A 129 -2.30 -6.95 2.60
N ILE A 130 -2.57 -8.26 2.41
CA ILE A 130 -3.64 -8.73 1.52
C ILE A 130 -5.04 -8.46 2.07
N LEU A 131 -5.20 -8.45 3.39
CA LEU A 131 -6.48 -8.17 4.05
C LEU A 131 -6.65 -6.68 4.38
N ASN A 132 -5.64 -5.85 4.07
CA ASN A 132 -5.69 -4.42 4.36
C ASN A 132 -6.52 -3.68 3.31
N PRO A 133 -7.73 -3.19 3.65
CA PRO A 133 -8.58 -2.47 2.70
C PRO A 133 -7.92 -1.17 2.21
N LYS A 134 -7.04 -0.57 3.00
CA LYS A 134 -6.27 0.60 2.60
C LYS A 134 -5.39 0.29 1.39
N ASN A 135 -4.69 -0.85 1.39
CA ASN A 135 -3.83 -1.25 0.29
C ASN A 135 -4.66 -1.53 -0.97
N LEU A 136 -5.72 -2.33 -0.84
CA LEU A 136 -6.61 -2.63 -1.96
C LEU A 136 -7.13 -1.35 -2.63
N LEU A 137 -7.73 -0.46 -1.86
CA LEU A 137 -8.34 0.76 -2.38
C LEU A 137 -7.29 1.75 -2.90
N PHE A 138 -6.12 1.82 -2.26
CA PHE A 138 -5.02 2.64 -2.73
C PHE A 138 -4.54 2.20 -4.12
N TYR A 139 -4.24 0.92 -4.31
CA TYR A 139 -3.76 0.42 -5.60
C TYR A 139 -4.85 0.52 -6.67
N LEU A 140 -6.10 0.21 -6.36
CA LEU A 140 -7.20 0.39 -7.28
C LEU A 140 -7.33 1.85 -7.74
N SER A 141 -7.22 2.81 -6.79
CA SER A 141 -7.29 4.23 -7.08
C SER A 141 -6.11 4.70 -7.95
N LEU A 142 -4.90 4.28 -7.58
CA LEU A 142 -3.69 4.64 -8.29
C LEU A 142 -3.74 4.16 -9.75
N PHE A 143 -4.16 2.91 -9.96
CA PHE A 143 -4.24 2.34 -11.31
C PHE A 143 -5.32 2.98 -12.17
N THR A 144 -6.44 3.42 -11.59
CA THR A 144 -7.44 4.17 -12.38
C THR A 144 -6.92 5.52 -12.87
N VAL A 145 -5.97 6.13 -12.16
CA VAL A 145 -5.31 7.38 -12.58
C VAL A 145 -4.25 7.10 -13.66
N VAL A 146 -3.45 6.06 -13.49
CA VAL A 146 -2.31 5.75 -14.37
C VAL A 146 -2.74 5.12 -15.70
N LEU A 147 -3.79 4.32 -15.71
CA LEU A 147 -4.23 3.57 -16.90
C LEU A 147 -5.13 4.38 -17.85
N THR A 148 -5.21 5.69 -17.69
CA THR A 148 -5.92 6.57 -18.60
C THR A 148 -5.10 6.85 -19.86
N GLY A 149 -5.48 6.25 -20.99
CA GLY A 149 -5.01 6.64 -22.29
C GLY A 149 -3.69 5.99 -22.74
N ASP A 150 -3.00 6.63 -23.64
CA ASP A 150 -1.91 6.15 -24.49
C ASP A 150 -0.57 5.81 -23.82
N VAL A 151 -0.59 5.48 -22.52
CA VAL A 151 0.63 5.11 -21.80
C VAL A 151 1.08 3.71 -22.23
N SER A 152 2.27 3.60 -22.80
CA SER A 152 2.88 2.33 -23.22
C SER A 152 2.85 1.29 -22.08
N PHE A 153 2.58 0.03 -22.44
CA PHE A 153 2.58 -1.09 -21.51
C PHE A 153 3.88 -1.21 -20.70
N ILE A 154 5.02 -0.94 -21.36
CA ILE A 154 6.35 -0.95 -20.71
C ILE A 154 6.43 0.10 -19.60
N PHE A 155 5.88 1.29 -19.82
CA PHE A 155 5.89 2.36 -18.81
C PHE A 155 4.99 2.04 -17.61
N LYS A 156 3.89 1.30 -17.82
CA LYS A 156 3.01 0.84 -16.74
C LYS A 156 3.71 -0.11 -15.76
N PHE A 157 4.74 -0.84 -16.22
CA PHE A 157 5.57 -1.70 -15.37
C PHE A 157 6.72 -0.97 -14.67
N ALA A 158 7.10 0.22 -15.14
CA ALA A 158 8.17 1.02 -14.56
C ALA A 158 7.73 1.93 -13.41
N LEU A 159 6.41 2.07 -13.21
CA LEU A 159 5.78 2.82 -12.13
C LEU A 159 5.48 1.93 -10.92
#